data_189b09e015a9bb49a473caafa3546e07
#
_entry.id   189b09e015a9bb49a473caafa3546e07
#
_cell.length_a   1.000
_cell.length_b   1.000
_cell.length_c   1.000
_cell.angle_alpha   90.00
_cell.angle_beta   90.00
_cell.angle_gamma   90.00
#
_symmetry.space_group_name_H-M   'P 1'
#
loop_
_entity.id
_entity.type
_entity.pdbx_description
1 polymer ?
#
loop_
_entity_poly.entity_id
_entity_poly.type
_entity_poly.pdbx_seq_one_letter_code
_entity_poly.pdbx_strand_id
1 'polypeptide(L)'
;MLSLSMSAQSPATFTLSSNDVGGQATMRQVFNSFGCTGENISPQLSWANAPEGTKSFAITVYDPDAPTGSGWWHWLAFDLPATTKELPSGAGTPGNPGMPSGAIQSRTDFGGPGYGGPCPPPGHGAHQYIVTVFALKTDKLGLDANATPAVVGYTLNGQMLAKASIVFYYGR
;
A
#
# COMPACT_ATOMS: atom_id res chain seq x y z
N MET A 1 -0.65 27.22 46.31
CA MET A 1 0.09 26.33 45.39
C MET A 1 -0.92 25.80 44.41
N LEU A 2 -0.90 26.30 43.14
CA LEU A 2 -1.71 25.73 42.05
C LEU A 2 -0.93 24.58 41.41
N SER A 3 -1.43 23.37 41.54
CA SER A 3 -0.91 22.22 40.79
C SER A 3 -1.45 22.31 39.36
N LEU A 4 -0.57 22.60 38.38
CA LEU A 4 -0.89 22.43 36.97
C LEU A 4 -0.93 20.91 36.67
N SER A 5 -2.11 20.37 36.45
CA SER A 5 -2.29 19.03 35.90
C SER A 5 -1.92 19.09 34.42
N MET A 6 -0.75 18.57 34.05
CA MET A 6 -0.41 18.29 32.64
C MET A 6 -1.28 17.13 32.19
N SER A 7 -2.27 17.43 31.37
CA SER A 7 -3.02 16.40 30.63
C SER A 7 -2.07 15.78 29.60
N ALA A 8 -1.68 14.55 29.79
CA ALA A 8 -0.94 13.79 28.77
C ALA A 8 -1.88 13.53 27.60
N GLN A 9 -1.66 14.20 26.48
CA GLN A 9 -2.41 13.97 25.24
C GLN A 9 -2.01 12.60 24.71
N SER A 10 -2.99 11.74 24.47
CA SER A 10 -2.73 10.44 23.84
C SER A 10 -2.00 10.63 22.52
N PRO A 11 -0.99 9.80 22.18
CA PRO A 11 -0.28 9.93 20.91
C PRO A 11 -1.27 9.81 19.74
N ALA A 12 -1.12 10.65 18.74
CA ALA A 12 -1.97 10.63 17.55
C ALA A 12 -1.83 9.29 16.83
N THR A 13 -2.95 8.72 16.39
CA THR A 13 -2.98 7.42 15.70
C THR A 13 -2.31 7.53 14.32
N PHE A 14 -1.50 6.53 13.96
CA PHE A 14 -0.96 6.40 12.60
C PHE A 14 -2.10 6.17 11.61
N THR A 15 -2.20 6.98 10.57
CA THR A 15 -3.32 6.99 9.61
C THR A 15 -2.86 6.89 8.18
N LEU A 16 -3.69 6.31 7.32
CA LEU A 16 -3.57 6.29 5.86
C LEU A 16 -4.85 6.89 5.26
N SER A 17 -4.71 7.66 4.20
CA SER A 17 -5.81 8.22 3.43
C SER A 17 -5.48 8.26 1.94
N SER A 18 -6.52 8.44 1.11
CA SER A 18 -6.40 8.62 -0.33
C SER A 18 -7.43 9.63 -0.82
N ASN A 19 -7.03 10.48 -1.76
CA ASN A 19 -7.95 11.37 -2.47
C ASN A 19 -8.57 10.70 -3.72
N ASP A 20 -7.99 9.57 -4.16
CA ASP A 20 -8.40 8.89 -5.39
C ASP A 20 -9.42 7.76 -5.14
N VAL A 21 -9.36 7.12 -3.95
CA VAL A 21 -10.21 5.99 -3.60
C VAL A 21 -10.94 6.25 -2.28
N GLY A 22 -12.18 6.69 -2.39
CA GLY A 22 -13.08 6.98 -1.26
C GLY A 22 -14.04 5.81 -0.98
N GLY A 23 -13.53 4.58 -0.92
CA GLY A 23 -14.33 3.37 -0.71
C GLY A 23 -14.58 2.56 -1.99
N GLN A 24 -14.43 3.15 -3.18
CA GLN A 24 -14.53 2.44 -4.47
C GLN A 24 -13.41 2.86 -5.42
N ALA A 25 -12.94 1.90 -6.25
CA ALA A 25 -12.09 2.22 -7.39
C ALA A 25 -12.94 2.76 -8.55
N THR A 26 -12.34 3.64 -9.35
CA THR A 26 -12.86 4.08 -10.64
C THR A 26 -12.07 3.42 -11.77
N MET A 27 -12.46 3.63 -13.01
CA MET A 27 -11.72 3.12 -14.17
C MET A 27 -10.25 3.57 -14.20
N ARG A 28 -9.90 4.65 -13.50
CA ARG A 28 -8.50 5.09 -13.37
C ARG A 28 -7.64 4.05 -12.67
N GLN A 29 -8.13 3.43 -11.58
CA GLN A 29 -7.39 2.43 -10.82
C GLN A 29 -7.51 1.02 -11.40
N VAL A 30 -8.57 0.73 -12.15
CA VAL A 30 -8.87 -0.60 -12.70
C VAL A 30 -7.76 -1.05 -13.65
N PHE A 31 -7.47 -2.35 -13.63
CA PHE A 31 -6.44 -2.97 -14.46
C PHE A 31 -6.74 -2.83 -15.96
N ASN A 32 -5.71 -2.83 -16.78
CA ASN A 32 -5.78 -2.65 -18.22
C ASN A 32 -5.53 -3.94 -19.03
N SER A 33 -5.67 -5.09 -18.37
CA SER A 33 -5.51 -6.41 -18.98
C SER A 33 -6.46 -7.41 -18.32
N PHE A 34 -6.36 -8.71 -18.63
CA PHE A 34 -7.22 -9.79 -18.12
C PHE A 34 -8.72 -9.56 -18.41
N GLY A 35 -9.02 -8.87 -19.53
CA GLY A 35 -10.38 -8.52 -19.92
C GLY A 35 -10.94 -7.28 -19.19
N CYS A 36 -10.11 -6.54 -18.45
CA CYS A 36 -10.39 -5.22 -17.94
C CYS A 36 -9.77 -4.14 -18.84
N THR A 37 -10.39 -2.96 -18.86
CA THR A 37 -10.04 -1.84 -19.75
C THR A 37 -9.83 -0.54 -18.99
N GLY A 38 -9.34 -0.61 -17.75
CA GLY A 38 -9.03 0.56 -16.94
C GLY A 38 -7.73 1.23 -17.35
N GLU A 39 -7.36 2.29 -16.63
CA GLU A 39 -6.13 3.04 -16.89
C GLU A 39 -4.92 2.49 -16.11
N ASN A 40 -5.16 1.61 -15.13
CA ASN A 40 -4.15 1.01 -14.26
C ASN A 40 -3.28 2.02 -13.51
N ILE A 41 -3.86 3.12 -13.06
CA ILE A 41 -3.16 4.17 -12.32
C ILE A 41 -3.25 3.88 -10.82
N SER A 42 -2.09 3.73 -10.15
CA SER A 42 -2.08 3.55 -8.70
C SER A 42 -2.67 4.77 -7.99
N PRO A 43 -3.46 4.58 -6.90
CA PRO A 43 -4.07 5.69 -6.20
C PRO A 43 -3.03 6.58 -5.52
N GLN A 44 -3.36 7.87 -5.36
CA GLN A 44 -2.66 8.76 -4.43
C GLN A 44 -2.85 8.22 -3.00
N LEU A 45 -1.79 8.23 -2.22
CA LEU A 45 -1.77 7.79 -0.83
C LEU A 45 -1.07 8.84 0.03
N SER A 46 -1.61 9.13 1.21
CA SER A 46 -0.95 9.97 2.21
C SER A 46 -1.13 9.40 3.61
N TRP A 47 -0.13 9.59 4.46
CA TRP A 47 -0.13 9.08 5.82
C TRP A 47 0.43 10.08 6.81
N ALA A 48 -0.02 9.98 8.06
CA ALA A 48 0.35 10.88 9.13
C ALA A 48 0.53 10.13 10.46
N ASN A 49 1.24 10.78 11.38
CA ASN A 49 1.44 10.31 12.75
C ASN A 49 2.18 8.97 12.83
N ALA A 50 3.18 8.77 11.97
CA ALA A 50 4.07 7.62 12.08
C ALA A 50 4.73 7.59 13.46
N PRO A 51 4.87 6.40 14.09
CA PRO A 51 5.48 6.30 15.41
C PRO A 51 6.94 6.75 15.41
N GLU A 52 7.40 7.20 16.57
CA GLU A 52 8.81 7.51 16.79
C GLU A 52 9.67 6.28 16.47
N GLY A 53 10.87 6.51 15.93
CA GLY A 53 11.78 5.45 15.51
C GLY A 53 11.49 4.89 14.11
N THR A 54 10.51 5.43 13.38
CA THR A 54 10.27 5.05 11.97
C THR A 54 11.45 5.48 11.11
N LYS A 55 12.05 4.52 10.40
CA LYS A 55 13.21 4.71 9.52
C LYS A 55 12.86 4.60 8.04
N SER A 56 11.80 3.84 7.70
CA SER A 56 11.29 3.74 6.33
C SER A 56 9.81 3.38 6.35
N PHE A 57 9.19 3.44 5.17
CA PHE A 57 7.83 2.95 4.97
C PHE A 57 7.77 1.89 3.89
N ALA A 58 6.68 1.10 3.93
CA ALA A 58 6.29 0.22 2.84
C ALA A 58 4.79 0.34 2.58
N ILE A 59 4.39 0.07 1.33
CA ILE A 59 2.99 0.03 0.89
C ILE A 59 2.70 -1.36 0.34
N THR A 60 1.52 -1.88 0.66
CA THR A 60 0.97 -3.08 0.01
C THR A 60 -0.46 -2.84 -0.41
N VAL A 61 -0.88 -3.48 -1.51
CA VAL A 61 -2.29 -3.60 -1.93
C VAL A 61 -2.58 -5.07 -2.12
N TYR A 62 -3.60 -5.56 -1.43
CA TYR A 62 -3.94 -6.98 -1.37
C TYR A 62 -5.45 -7.20 -1.51
N ASP A 63 -5.84 -8.16 -2.34
CA ASP A 63 -7.21 -8.65 -2.53
C ASP A 63 -7.35 -10.03 -1.87
N PRO A 64 -8.00 -10.14 -0.71
CA PRO A 64 -8.25 -11.43 -0.06
C PRO A 64 -9.39 -12.24 -0.71
N ASP A 65 -10.22 -11.61 -1.53
CA ASP A 65 -11.40 -12.23 -2.15
C ASP A 65 -11.08 -12.92 -3.49
N ALA A 66 -9.87 -12.73 -4.01
CA ALA A 66 -9.44 -13.38 -5.24
C ALA A 66 -9.48 -14.92 -5.10
N PRO A 67 -10.08 -15.65 -6.06
CA PRO A 67 -10.31 -17.11 -5.96
C PRO A 67 -9.04 -17.92 -6.26
N THR A 68 -7.94 -17.67 -5.53
CA THR A 68 -6.64 -18.32 -5.76
C THR A 68 -6.18 -19.17 -4.58
N GLY A 69 -6.95 -19.20 -3.48
CA GLY A 69 -6.56 -19.86 -2.23
C GLY A 69 -5.59 -19.07 -1.35
N SER A 70 -4.94 -18.02 -1.88
CA SER A 70 -4.03 -17.14 -1.15
C SER A 70 -4.32 -15.64 -1.36
N GLY A 71 -5.46 -15.30 -1.97
CA GLY A 71 -5.77 -13.95 -2.41
C GLY A 71 -4.88 -13.51 -3.59
N TRP A 72 -4.74 -12.19 -3.79
CA TRP A 72 -3.95 -11.63 -4.87
C TRP A 72 -3.24 -10.36 -4.43
N TRP A 73 -1.93 -10.30 -4.61
CA TRP A 73 -1.11 -9.13 -4.30
C TRP A 73 -1.02 -8.23 -5.52
N HIS A 74 -1.56 -7.03 -5.38
CA HIS A 74 -1.68 -6.02 -6.43
C HIS A 74 -0.51 -5.06 -6.49
N TRP A 75 0.14 -4.79 -5.35
CA TRP A 75 1.27 -3.87 -5.26
C TRP A 75 2.06 -4.12 -3.99
N LEU A 76 3.40 -4.10 -4.11
CA LEU A 76 4.32 -4.11 -2.99
C LEU A 76 5.44 -3.12 -3.29
N ALA A 77 5.58 -2.11 -2.43
CA ALA A 77 6.64 -1.11 -2.49
C ALA A 77 7.24 -0.93 -1.10
N PHE A 78 8.55 -0.87 -0.98
CA PHE A 78 9.24 -0.77 0.29
C PHE A 78 10.51 0.08 0.16
N ASP A 79 11.21 0.29 1.30
CA ASP A 79 12.37 1.16 1.39
C ASP A 79 12.04 2.63 1.03
N LEU A 80 10.78 3.05 1.22
CA LEU A 80 10.41 4.45 1.08
C LEU A 80 11.07 5.25 2.22
N PRO A 81 11.77 6.35 1.94
CA PRO A 81 12.43 7.16 2.97
C PRO A 81 11.48 7.61 4.10
N ALA A 82 11.98 7.71 5.31
CA ALA A 82 11.22 8.18 6.49
C ALA A 82 10.61 9.58 6.31
N THR A 83 11.16 10.37 5.41
CA THR A 83 10.65 11.71 5.05
C THR A 83 9.43 11.68 4.12
N THR A 84 9.14 10.52 3.52
CA THR A 84 7.99 10.34 2.63
C THR A 84 6.70 10.37 3.45
N LYS A 85 5.74 11.22 3.05
CA LYS A 85 4.42 11.34 3.69
C LYS A 85 3.28 11.05 2.73
N GLU A 86 3.59 10.96 1.44
CA GLU A 86 2.62 10.70 0.40
C GLU A 86 3.28 10.06 -0.83
N LEU A 87 2.47 9.38 -1.62
CA LEU A 87 2.76 8.95 -2.98
C LEU A 87 1.72 9.59 -3.91
N PRO A 88 2.12 10.28 -4.98
CA PRO A 88 1.16 10.84 -5.94
C PRO A 88 0.42 9.74 -6.68
N SER A 89 -0.72 10.09 -7.25
CA SER A 89 -1.45 9.23 -8.20
C SER A 89 -0.51 8.77 -9.31
N GLY A 90 -0.52 7.47 -9.59
CA GLY A 90 0.36 6.86 -10.60
C GLY A 90 1.77 6.52 -10.15
N ALA A 91 2.18 6.84 -8.92
CA ALA A 91 3.54 6.54 -8.45
C ALA A 91 3.92 5.07 -8.58
N GLY A 92 2.99 4.16 -8.33
CA GLY A 92 3.19 2.71 -8.44
C GLY A 92 2.94 2.14 -9.83
N THR A 93 2.43 2.93 -10.77
CA THR A 93 2.14 2.45 -12.13
C THR A 93 3.44 2.04 -12.83
N PRO A 94 3.50 0.82 -13.41
CA PRO A 94 4.70 0.36 -14.11
C PRO A 94 5.19 1.37 -15.16
N GLY A 95 6.49 1.65 -15.13
CA GLY A 95 7.12 2.61 -16.04
C GLY A 95 6.99 4.09 -15.63
N ASN A 96 6.26 4.42 -14.58
CA ASN A 96 6.16 5.78 -14.05
C ASN A 96 7.31 6.07 -13.05
N PRO A 97 8.05 7.19 -13.18
CA PRO A 97 9.14 7.54 -12.27
C PRO A 97 8.68 8.14 -10.92
N GLY A 98 7.38 8.05 -10.58
CA GLY A 98 6.79 8.71 -9.41
C GLY A 98 7.18 8.17 -8.03
N MET A 99 7.94 7.07 -7.95
CA MET A 99 8.41 6.53 -6.68
C MET A 99 9.57 7.35 -6.10
N PRO A 100 9.65 7.55 -4.77
CA PRO A 100 10.80 8.19 -4.12
C PRO A 100 12.12 7.47 -4.46
N SER A 101 13.20 8.22 -4.57
CA SER A 101 14.54 7.66 -4.81
C SER A 101 14.91 6.63 -3.74
N GLY A 102 15.41 5.48 -4.18
CA GLY A 102 15.81 4.37 -3.31
C GLY A 102 14.67 3.44 -2.87
N ALA A 103 13.41 3.75 -3.20
CA ALA A 103 12.30 2.85 -3.03
C ALA A 103 12.34 1.71 -4.07
N ILE A 104 11.90 0.54 -3.65
CA ILE A 104 11.86 -0.67 -4.49
C ILE A 104 10.40 -1.09 -4.63
N GLN A 105 9.98 -1.38 -5.85
CA GLN A 105 8.75 -2.11 -6.13
C GLN A 105 9.11 -3.56 -6.44
N SER A 106 8.47 -4.52 -5.76
CA SER A 106 8.77 -5.94 -5.98
C SER A 106 7.67 -6.65 -6.74
N ARG A 107 7.98 -7.89 -7.10
CA ARG A 107 7.07 -8.79 -7.80
C ARG A 107 5.71 -8.88 -7.09
N THR A 108 4.66 -8.77 -7.88
CA THR A 108 3.26 -9.01 -7.51
C THR A 108 2.79 -10.34 -8.10
N ASP A 109 1.53 -10.71 -7.82
CA ASP A 109 0.94 -11.92 -8.43
C ASP A 109 0.62 -11.74 -9.93
N PHE A 110 0.75 -10.52 -10.46
CA PHE A 110 0.77 -10.27 -11.92
C PHE A 110 2.10 -10.69 -12.59
N GLY A 111 3.11 -11.11 -11.81
CA GLY A 111 4.39 -11.63 -12.29
C GLY A 111 5.50 -10.59 -12.41
N GLY A 112 5.22 -9.30 -12.29
CA GLY A 112 6.17 -8.21 -12.35
C GLY A 112 6.04 -7.22 -11.19
N PRO A 113 6.97 -6.26 -11.05
CA PRO A 113 6.89 -5.19 -10.08
C PRO A 113 5.91 -4.09 -10.51
N GLY A 114 5.43 -3.33 -9.54
CA GLY A 114 4.53 -2.19 -9.74
C GLY A 114 3.08 -2.51 -9.44
N TYR A 115 2.23 -1.49 -9.59
CA TYR A 115 0.81 -1.58 -9.32
C TYR A 115 0.08 -2.30 -10.46
N GLY A 116 -0.74 -3.29 -10.10
CA GLY A 116 -1.78 -3.88 -10.95
C GLY A 116 -3.14 -3.63 -10.33
N GLY A 117 -4.03 -3.00 -11.08
CA GLY A 117 -5.34 -2.58 -10.58
C GLY A 117 -6.35 -3.72 -10.39
N PRO A 118 -7.52 -3.41 -9.81
CA PRO A 118 -8.64 -4.32 -9.69
C PRO A 118 -9.08 -4.90 -11.04
N CYS A 119 -9.31 -6.21 -11.08
CA CYS A 119 -9.94 -6.90 -12.21
C CYS A 119 -10.55 -8.23 -11.75
N PRO A 120 -11.56 -8.21 -10.87
CA PRO A 120 -12.18 -9.45 -10.39
C PRO A 120 -12.89 -10.20 -11.53
N PRO A 121 -13.12 -11.51 -11.41
CA PRO A 121 -13.90 -12.25 -12.39
C PRO A 121 -15.32 -11.67 -12.57
N PRO A 122 -15.88 -11.63 -13.79
CA PRO A 122 -17.25 -11.17 -14.02
C PRO A 122 -18.26 -11.95 -13.18
N GLY A 123 -19.20 -11.21 -12.54
CA GLY A 123 -20.25 -11.82 -11.71
C GLY A 123 -19.80 -12.32 -10.35
N HIS A 124 -18.54 -12.13 -9.95
CA HIS A 124 -18.02 -12.57 -8.66
C HIS A 124 -18.44 -11.66 -7.50
N GLY A 125 -19.06 -10.51 -7.81
CA GLY A 125 -19.36 -9.47 -6.85
C GLY A 125 -18.19 -8.50 -6.64
N ALA A 126 -18.35 -7.61 -5.66
CA ALA A 126 -17.31 -6.66 -5.33
C ALA A 126 -16.25 -7.33 -4.44
N HIS A 127 -14.99 -7.28 -4.89
CA HIS A 127 -13.83 -7.63 -4.08
C HIS A 127 -13.38 -6.44 -3.25
N GLN A 128 -12.77 -6.71 -2.10
CA GLN A 128 -12.11 -5.70 -1.29
C GLN A 128 -10.62 -5.62 -1.63
N TYR A 129 -10.11 -4.40 -1.70
CA TYR A 129 -8.69 -4.12 -1.93
C TYR A 129 -8.14 -3.39 -0.72
N ILE A 130 -7.30 -4.06 0.04
CA ILE A 130 -6.73 -3.54 1.28
C ILE A 130 -5.41 -2.86 0.96
N VAL A 131 -5.38 -1.53 1.08
CA VAL A 131 -4.14 -0.75 1.00
C VAL A 131 -3.59 -0.59 2.41
N THR A 132 -2.34 -0.96 2.62
CA THR A 132 -1.69 -0.83 3.92
C THR A 132 -0.37 -0.08 3.79
N VAL A 133 -0.16 0.92 4.66
CA VAL A 133 1.14 1.53 4.91
C VAL A 133 1.74 0.94 6.18
N PHE A 134 3.01 0.57 6.12
CA PHE A 134 3.80 0.07 7.25
C PHE A 134 4.85 1.11 7.62
N ALA A 135 4.94 1.45 8.90
CA ALA A 135 6.06 2.19 9.47
C ALA A 135 7.08 1.19 10.01
N LEU A 136 8.33 1.27 9.56
CA LEU A 136 9.36 0.26 9.79
C LEU A 136 10.51 0.79 10.65
N LYS A 137 11.08 -0.07 11.50
CA LYS A 137 12.24 0.23 12.36
C LYS A 137 13.60 0.11 11.63
N THR A 138 13.61 -0.25 10.35
CA THR A 138 14.80 -0.37 9.50
C THR A 138 14.73 0.58 8.30
N ASP A 139 15.87 1.05 7.82
CA ASP A 139 15.96 1.87 6.60
C ASP A 139 15.74 1.05 5.33
N LYS A 140 16.16 -0.21 5.36
CA LYS A 140 16.13 -1.15 4.22
C LYS A 140 15.67 -2.52 4.67
N LEU A 141 14.83 -3.17 3.85
CA LEU A 141 14.41 -4.55 4.08
C LEU A 141 15.47 -5.57 3.65
N GLY A 142 16.46 -5.17 2.83
CA GLY A 142 17.44 -6.09 2.27
C GLY A 142 16.88 -7.01 1.19
N LEU A 143 15.78 -6.61 0.57
CA LEU A 143 15.10 -7.33 -0.52
C LEU A 143 15.26 -6.56 -1.84
N ASP A 144 15.08 -7.26 -2.95
CA ASP A 144 15.11 -6.68 -4.30
C ASP A 144 13.74 -6.78 -5.01
N ALA A 145 13.70 -6.32 -6.27
CA ALA A 145 12.48 -6.35 -7.08
C ALA A 145 11.96 -7.75 -7.43
N ASN A 146 12.76 -8.82 -7.21
CA ASN A 146 12.36 -10.20 -7.45
C ASN A 146 11.72 -10.86 -6.21
N ALA A 147 11.78 -10.18 -5.05
CA ALA A 147 11.19 -10.70 -3.82
C ALA A 147 9.70 -11.02 -4.02
N THR A 148 9.28 -12.21 -3.60
CA THR A 148 7.90 -12.64 -3.69
C THR A 148 7.04 -11.97 -2.61
N PRO A 149 5.71 -11.82 -2.81
CA PRO A 149 4.82 -11.23 -1.81
C PRO A 149 4.93 -11.90 -0.43
N ALA A 150 5.08 -13.22 -0.38
CA ALA A 150 5.21 -13.95 0.88
C ALA A 150 6.48 -13.55 1.65
N VAL A 151 7.62 -13.42 0.96
CA VAL A 151 8.90 -13.00 1.57
C VAL A 151 8.80 -11.54 2.05
N VAL A 152 8.23 -10.65 1.24
CA VAL A 152 8.02 -9.25 1.62
C VAL A 152 7.13 -9.18 2.86
N GLY A 153 5.98 -9.84 2.87
CA GLY A 153 5.05 -9.86 4.00
C GLY A 153 5.69 -10.38 5.29
N TYR A 154 6.46 -11.47 5.21
CA TYR A 154 7.21 -12.00 6.35
C TYR A 154 8.20 -10.98 6.91
N THR A 155 8.98 -10.33 6.02
CA THR A 155 9.99 -9.34 6.42
C THR A 155 9.33 -8.09 7.02
N LEU A 156 8.24 -7.59 6.41
CA LEU A 156 7.47 -6.46 6.93
C LEU A 156 6.97 -6.73 8.36
N ASN A 157 6.41 -7.91 8.62
CA ASN A 157 5.93 -8.28 9.96
C ASN A 157 7.05 -8.28 11.01
N GLY A 158 8.27 -8.66 10.64
CA GLY A 158 9.44 -8.64 11.54
C GLY A 158 10.01 -7.25 11.81
N GLN A 159 9.75 -6.28 10.93
CA GLN A 159 10.33 -4.92 10.98
C GLN A 159 9.31 -3.82 11.33
N MET A 160 8.03 -4.15 11.40
CA MET A 160 6.94 -3.20 11.60
C MET A 160 6.92 -2.62 13.01
N LEU A 161 6.81 -1.29 13.11
CA LEU A 161 6.47 -0.55 14.32
C LEU A 161 4.95 -0.36 14.42
N ALA A 162 4.32 0.03 13.31
CA ALA A 162 2.87 0.20 13.18
C ALA A 162 2.44 0.05 11.73
N LYS A 163 1.14 -0.13 11.52
CA LYS A 163 0.52 -0.09 10.19
C LYS A 163 -0.82 0.63 10.25
N ALA A 164 -1.22 1.21 9.11
CA ALA A 164 -2.54 1.78 8.89
C ALA A 164 -3.09 1.30 7.55
N SER A 165 -4.39 1.11 7.46
CA SER A 165 -5.01 0.58 6.24
C SER A 165 -6.27 1.35 5.87
N ILE A 166 -6.53 1.41 4.57
CA ILE A 166 -7.82 1.76 3.99
C ILE A 166 -8.28 0.64 3.09
N VAL A 167 -9.58 0.55 2.86
CA VAL A 167 -10.18 -0.45 1.96
C VAL A 167 -11.00 0.27 0.91
N PHE A 168 -10.88 -0.18 -0.32
CA PHE A 168 -11.78 0.19 -1.40
C PHE A 168 -12.30 -1.07 -2.09
N TYR A 169 -13.39 -0.92 -2.83
CA TYR A 169 -14.09 -2.03 -3.48
C TYR A 169 -14.14 -1.84 -4.99
N TYR A 170 -14.20 -2.93 -5.72
CA TYR A 170 -14.49 -2.96 -7.14
C TYR A 170 -15.09 -4.32 -7.53
N GLY A 171 -16.11 -4.30 -8.40
CA GLY A 171 -16.75 -5.47 -8.99
C GLY A 171 -17.16 -5.20 -10.44
N ARG A 172 -17.40 -6.25 -11.21
CA ARG A 172 -17.88 -6.16 -12.61
C ARG A 172 -18.80 -7.33 -13.00
#